data_49108fbf03a78825862c51d75ea14683
#
_entry.id   49108fbf03a78825862c51d75ea14683
#
_cell.length_a   1.000
_cell.length_b   1.000
_cell.length_c   1.000
_cell.angle_alpha   90.00
_cell.angle_beta   90.00
_cell.angle_gamma   90.00
#
_symmetry.space_group_name_H-M   'P 1'
#
loop_
_entity.id
_entity.type
_entity.pdbx_description
1 polymer ?
#
loop_
_entity_poly.entity_id
_entity_poly.type
_entity_poly.pdbx_seq_one_letter_code
_entity_poly.pdbx_strand_id
1 'polypeptide(L)'
;MSEELRSAVIASLEDADATYSTMACDPDLADTAQFCEAYSIPADQSANAIVLASKRPEGVYALFLVLATTRLDVNRRGRELMNVRKVSFAPPDVTATATGMVMGGVTPFGRPAGMQLFVDAAVMDHEWVIVGGGTRDMKVKVDPEVFARLTDTVIVPGLASTIDP
;
A
#
# COMPACT_ATOMS: atom_id res chain seq x y z
N MET A 1 1.31 19.40 7.68
CA MET A 1 1.86 18.19 7.00
C MET A 1 0.85 17.05 7.01
N SER A 2 0.42 16.58 8.17
CA SER A 2 -0.54 15.45 8.22
C SER A 2 -1.89 15.79 7.62
N GLU A 3 -2.38 17.02 7.75
CA GLU A 3 -3.62 17.45 7.11
C GLU A 3 -3.52 17.51 5.59
N GLU A 4 -2.40 17.98 5.08
CA GLU A 4 -2.14 18.03 3.64
C GLU A 4 -2.11 16.62 3.05
N LEU A 5 -1.45 15.70 3.74
CA LEU A 5 -1.39 14.30 3.32
C LEU A 5 -2.77 13.65 3.36
N ARG A 6 -3.52 13.87 4.42
CA ARG A 6 -4.89 13.36 4.56
C ARG A 6 -5.79 13.90 3.45
N SER A 7 -5.68 15.20 3.14
CA SER A 7 -6.43 15.82 2.06
C SER A 7 -6.06 15.23 0.70
N ALA A 8 -4.77 14.95 0.47
CA ALA A 8 -4.31 14.32 -0.76
C ALA A 8 -4.86 12.89 -0.91
N VAL A 9 -4.91 12.14 0.18
CA VAL A 9 -5.48 10.79 0.18
C VAL A 9 -6.98 10.84 -0.16
N ILE A 10 -7.73 11.71 0.47
CA ILE A 10 -9.17 11.87 0.22
C ILE A 10 -9.40 12.33 -1.23
N ALA A 11 -8.64 13.29 -1.72
CA ALA A 11 -8.75 13.76 -3.11
C ALA A 11 -8.51 12.61 -4.09
N SER A 12 -7.51 11.78 -3.84
CA SER A 12 -7.22 10.61 -4.68
C SER A 12 -8.40 9.63 -4.72
N LEU A 13 -9.02 9.38 -3.58
CA LEU A 13 -10.21 8.52 -3.47
C LEU A 13 -11.40 9.11 -4.24
N GLU A 14 -11.66 10.39 -4.06
CA GLU A 14 -12.78 11.08 -4.74
C GLU A 14 -12.56 11.15 -6.25
N ASP A 15 -11.35 11.47 -6.68
CA ASP A 15 -11.02 11.55 -8.12
C ASP A 15 -11.17 10.18 -8.81
N ALA A 16 -10.93 9.09 -8.08
CA ALA A 16 -11.09 7.74 -8.61
C ALA A 16 -12.52 7.18 -8.44
N ASP A 17 -13.43 7.99 -7.93
CA ASP A 17 -14.83 7.59 -7.67
C ASP A 17 -14.89 6.34 -6.77
N ALA A 18 -14.11 6.34 -5.71
CA ALA A 18 -14.00 5.20 -4.80
C ALA A 18 -15.25 5.05 -3.93
N THR A 19 -15.62 3.79 -3.67
CA THR A 19 -16.56 3.45 -2.60
C THR A 19 -15.73 3.20 -1.36
N TYR A 20 -15.76 4.11 -0.40
CA TYR A 20 -14.85 4.07 0.74
C TYR A 20 -15.44 4.68 2.00
N SER A 21 -14.83 4.35 3.12
CA SER A 21 -15.01 5.06 4.38
C SER A 21 -13.65 5.17 5.09
N THR A 22 -13.51 6.18 5.93
CA THR A 22 -12.30 6.34 6.74
C THR A 22 -12.55 5.84 8.14
N MET A 23 -11.49 5.34 8.78
CA MET A 23 -11.52 4.88 10.17
C MET A 23 -10.46 5.60 10.96
N ALA A 24 -10.83 6.10 12.13
CA ALA A 24 -9.83 6.58 13.09
C ALA A 24 -9.03 5.41 13.62
N CYS A 25 -7.75 5.61 13.80
CA CYS A 25 -6.83 4.59 14.30
C CYS A 25 -5.94 5.20 15.37
N ASP A 26 -5.75 4.47 16.48
CA ASP A 26 -4.74 4.84 17.46
C ASP A 26 -3.36 4.73 16.80
N PRO A 27 -2.57 5.81 16.75
CA PRO A 27 -1.26 5.77 16.09
C PRO A 27 -0.32 4.68 16.63
N ASP A 28 -0.45 4.31 17.90
CA ASP A 28 0.36 3.25 18.51
C ASP A 28 -0.05 1.85 18.03
N LEU A 29 -1.21 1.72 17.40
CA LEU A 29 -1.77 0.46 16.90
C LEU A 29 -1.87 0.43 15.37
N ALA A 30 -1.16 1.32 14.68
CA ALA A 30 -1.31 1.45 13.23
C ALA A 30 -0.64 0.33 12.44
N ASP A 31 0.33 -0.38 13.01
CA ASP A 31 0.96 -1.51 12.33
C ASP A 31 -0.04 -2.66 12.18
N THR A 32 -0.01 -3.31 11.03
CA THR A 32 -1.11 -4.16 10.54
C THR A 32 -1.57 -5.21 11.55
N ALA A 33 -0.64 -5.97 12.14
CA ALA A 33 -1.01 -7.04 13.08
C ALA A 33 -1.72 -6.47 14.32
N GLN A 34 -1.20 -5.39 14.88
CA GLN A 34 -1.78 -4.72 16.05
C GLN A 34 -3.13 -4.11 15.71
N PHE A 35 -3.23 -3.48 14.53
CA PHE A 35 -4.49 -2.89 14.07
C PHE A 35 -5.57 -3.95 13.89
N CYS A 36 -5.27 -5.04 13.21
CA CYS A 36 -6.24 -6.10 12.95
C CYS A 36 -6.75 -6.71 14.26
N GLU A 37 -5.86 -6.93 15.23
CA GLU A 37 -6.25 -7.45 16.55
C GLU A 37 -7.13 -6.47 17.31
N ALA A 38 -6.71 -5.21 17.41
CA ALA A 38 -7.39 -4.20 18.22
C ALA A 38 -8.77 -3.82 17.65
N TYR A 39 -8.91 -3.78 16.34
CA TYR A 39 -10.14 -3.33 15.68
C TYR A 39 -10.97 -4.47 15.11
N SER A 40 -10.59 -5.72 15.38
CA SER A 40 -11.32 -6.91 14.94
C SER A 40 -11.48 -6.98 13.41
N ILE A 41 -10.42 -6.65 12.69
CA ILE A 41 -10.37 -6.72 11.23
C ILE A 41 -9.71 -8.04 10.83
N PRO A 42 -10.36 -8.86 9.97
CA PRO A 42 -9.69 -10.07 9.45
C PRO A 42 -8.40 -9.70 8.73
N ALA A 43 -7.31 -10.41 9.03
CA ALA A 43 -6.00 -10.11 8.45
C ALA A 43 -6.01 -10.24 6.92
N ASP A 44 -6.82 -11.15 6.36
CA ASP A 44 -6.96 -11.34 4.92
C ASP A 44 -7.75 -10.22 4.22
N GLN A 45 -8.34 -9.32 4.98
CA GLN A 45 -9.00 -8.12 4.44
C GLN A 45 -8.22 -6.84 4.73
N SER A 46 -7.00 -6.95 5.22
CA SER A 46 -6.06 -5.84 5.34
C SER A 46 -4.99 -5.98 4.28
N ALA A 47 -4.68 -4.90 3.60
CA ALA A 47 -3.65 -4.90 2.55
C ALA A 47 -2.54 -3.92 2.93
N ASN A 48 -1.31 -4.40 2.79
CA ASN A 48 -0.11 -3.63 3.11
C ASN A 48 0.44 -2.95 1.87
N ALA A 49 0.68 -1.66 1.97
CA ALA A 49 1.38 -0.88 0.94
C ALA A 49 2.87 -0.84 1.30
N ILE A 50 3.69 -1.35 0.41
CA ILE A 50 5.11 -1.55 0.63
C ILE A 50 5.90 -0.82 -0.45
N VAL A 51 6.86 0.03 -0.04
CA VAL A 51 7.76 0.68 -0.99
C VAL A 51 8.98 -0.20 -1.20
N LEU A 52 9.28 -0.50 -2.46
CA LEU A 52 10.55 -1.10 -2.85
C LEU A 52 11.45 -0.04 -3.46
N ALA A 53 12.72 -0.10 -3.11
CA ALA A 53 13.73 0.82 -3.61
C ALA A 53 14.76 0.04 -4.42
N SER A 54 15.07 0.54 -5.62
CA SER A 54 16.12 -0.02 -6.45
C SER A 54 17.49 0.33 -5.88
N LYS A 55 18.38 -0.64 -5.85
CA LYS A 55 19.78 -0.46 -5.49
C LYS A 55 20.67 -0.37 -6.73
N ARG A 56 20.22 -0.93 -7.86
CA ARG A 56 20.91 -0.92 -9.14
C ARG A 56 19.89 -0.84 -10.26
N PRO A 57 19.70 0.33 -10.88
CA PRO A 57 20.22 1.65 -10.48
C PRO A 57 19.54 2.21 -9.23
N GLU A 58 20.19 3.10 -8.52
CA GLU A 58 19.58 3.80 -7.38
C GLU A 58 18.55 4.83 -7.86
N GLY A 59 17.60 5.15 -6.95
CA GLY A 59 16.64 6.23 -7.18
C GLY A 59 15.35 5.85 -7.85
N VAL A 60 15.11 4.55 -8.10
CA VAL A 60 13.84 4.05 -8.62
C VAL A 60 13.03 3.47 -7.48
N TYR A 61 11.78 3.91 -7.33
CA TYR A 61 10.88 3.46 -6.27
C TYR A 61 9.54 3.06 -6.88
N ALA A 62 8.90 2.07 -6.27
CA ALA A 62 7.54 1.69 -6.63
C ALA A 62 6.79 1.22 -5.39
N LEU A 63 5.47 1.35 -5.44
CA LEU A 63 4.59 0.93 -4.35
C LEU A 63 3.93 -0.40 -4.72
N PHE A 64 3.89 -1.32 -3.76
CA PHE A 64 3.30 -2.64 -3.94
C PHE A 64 2.21 -2.84 -2.89
N LEU A 65 1.05 -3.31 -3.31
CA LEU A 65 -0.07 -3.57 -2.42
C LEU A 65 -0.37 -5.07 -2.40
N VAL A 66 -0.23 -5.68 -1.22
CA VAL A 66 -0.45 -7.11 -1.03
C VAL A 66 -1.25 -7.35 0.24
N LEU A 67 -2.00 -8.45 0.29
CA LEU A 67 -2.75 -8.81 1.50
C LEU A 67 -1.81 -9.09 2.67
N ALA A 68 -2.24 -8.72 3.87
CA ALA A 68 -1.44 -8.89 5.10
C ALA A 68 -1.09 -10.35 5.38
N THR A 69 -1.87 -11.29 4.86
CA THR A 69 -1.65 -12.74 5.00
C THR A 69 -0.69 -13.30 3.97
N THR A 70 -0.09 -12.45 3.14
CA THR A 70 0.82 -12.87 2.07
C THR A 70 2.19 -12.22 2.22
N ARG A 71 3.14 -12.75 1.48
CA ARG A 71 4.51 -12.22 1.40
C ARG A 71 4.81 -11.81 -0.02
N LEU A 72 5.21 -10.55 -0.20
CA LEU A 72 5.62 -10.00 -1.50
C LEU A 72 6.89 -10.71 -1.99
N ASP A 73 6.87 -11.11 -3.25
CA ASP A 73 8.07 -11.66 -3.92
C ASP A 73 8.95 -10.50 -4.38
N VAL A 74 9.85 -10.08 -3.50
CA VAL A 74 10.70 -8.89 -3.72
C VAL A 74 11.78 -9.17 -4.77
N ASN A 75 12.51 -10.28 -4.60
CA ASN A 75 13.74 -10.51 -5.36
C ASN A 75 13.51 -10.96 -6.80
N ARG A 76 12.35 -11.52 -7.10
CA ARG A 76 11.99 -11.95 -8.46
C ARG A 76 10.94 -11.03 -9.06
N ARG A 77 9.72 -11.05 -8.53
CA ARG A 77 8.62 -10.29 -9.13
C ARG A 77 8.80 -8.78 -8.98
N GLY A 78 9.20 -8.34 -7.79
CA GLY A 78 9.44 -6.91 -7.57
C GLY A 78 10.51 -6.36 -8.50
N ARG A 79 11.62 -7.07 -8.60
CA ARG A 79 12.73 -6.71 -9.48
C ARG A 79 12.32 -6.66 -10.94
N GLU A 80 11.61 -7.68 -11.41
CA GLU A 80 11.15 -7.78 -12.80
C GLU A 80 10.17 -6.64 -13.13
N LEU A 81 9.20 -6.40 -12.27
CA LEU A 81 8.17 -5.36 -12.48
C LEU A 81 8.77 -3.96 -12.50
N MET A 82 9.74 -3.70 -11.64
CA MET A 82 10.45 -2.42 -11.63
C MET A 82 11.50 -2.30 -12.73
N ASN A 83 11.80 -3.41 -13.41
CA ASN A 83 12.82 -3.46 -14.47
C ASN A 83 14.17 -2.95 -13.98
N VAL A 84 14.62 -3.45 -12.84
CA VAL A 84 15.89 -3.09 -12.20
C VAL A 84 16.70 -4.34 -11.90
N ARG A 85 17.98 -4.16 -11.59
CA ARG A 85 18.89 -5.29 -11.34
C ARG A 85 18.86 -5.76 -9.90
N LYS A 86 18.66 -4.85 -8.95
CA LYS A 86 18.64 -5.18 -7.54
C LYS A 86 17.67 -4.27 -6.82
N VAL A 87 16.87 -4.85 -5.93
CA VAL A 87 15.80 -4.15 -5.22
C VAL A 87 15.70 -4.68 -3.80
N SER A 88 15.23 -3.86 -2.88
CA SER A 88 14.96 -4.26 -1.50
C SER A 88 13.80 -3.44 -0.93
N PHE A 89 13.31 -3.84 0.23
CA PHE A 89 12.37 -3.00 0.99
C PHE A 89 13.03 -1.66 1.27
N ALA A 90 12.29 -0.57 1.07
CA ALA A 90 12.75 0.74 1.43
C ALA A 90 12.71 0.88 2.96
N PRO A 91 13.80 1.33 3.61
CA PRO A 91 13.76 1.64 5.05
C PRO A 91 12.76 2.76 5.35
N PRO A 92 12.34 2.93 6.62
CA PRO A 92 11.35 3.96 6.98
C PRO A 92 11.71 5.38 6.53
N ASP A 93 12.98 5.77 6.63
CA ASP A 93 13.43 7.10 6.19
C ASP A 93 13.35 7.26 4.67
N VAL A 94 13.70 6.22 3.92
CA VAL A 94 13.62 6.22 2.46
C VAL A 94 12.15 6.23 2.02
N THR A 95 11.30 5.44 2.67
CA THR A 95 9.86 5.43 2.42
C THR A 95 9.26 6.82 2.63
N ALA A 96 9.59 7.48 3.73
CA ALA A 96 9.09 8.82 4.04
C ALA A 96 9.54 9.83 2.98
N THR A 97 10.80 9.77 2.56
CA THR A 97 11.33 10.67 1.54
C THR A 97 10.67 10.44 0.18
N ALA A 98 10.47 9.18 -0.20
CA ALA A 98 9.92 8.82 -1.50
C ALA A 98 8.41 9.09 -1.60
N THR A 99 7.66 8.93 -0.52
CA THR A 99 6.18 8.99 -0.54
C THR A 99 5.60 10.18 0.22
N GLY A 100 6.34 10.76 1.16
CA GLY A 100 5.79 11.71 2.12
C GLY A 100 4.98 11.05 3.23
N MET A 101 4.94 9.73 3.29
CA MET A 101 4.13 8.95 4.23
C MET A 101 5.01 8.24 5.25
N VAL A 102 4.44 7.92 6.41
CA VAL A 102 5.17 7.22 7.47
C VAL A 102 4.78 5.75 7.52
N MET A 103 5.67 4.91 8.03
CA MET A 103 5.36 3.49 8.24
C MET A 103 4.12 3.33 9.12
N GLY A 104 3.25 2.40 8.75
CA GLY A 104 1.94 2.22 9.36
C GLY A 104 0.86 3.09 8.72
N GLY A 105 1.24 4.07 7.90
CA GLY A 105 0.31 4.93 7.17
C GLY A 105 0.47 4.89 5.66
N VAL A 106 1.42 4.14 5.13
CA VAL A 106 1.65 4.09 3.68
C VAL A 106 0.41 3.58 2.97
N THR A 107 0.03 4.25 1.89
CA THR A 107 -1.21 3.99 1.16
C THR A 107 -1.02 4.21 -0.34
N PRO A 108 -1.81 3.51 -1.18
CA PRO A 108 -1.81 3.78 -2.62
C PRO A 108 -2.34 5.16 -2.98
N PHE A 109 -3.17 5.75 -2.12
CA PHE A 109 -3.87 7.00 -2.40
C PHE A 109 -3.00 8.20 -2.06
N GLY A 110 -2.95 9.18 -2.96
CA GLY A 110 -2.14 10.37 -2.74
C GLY A 110 -0.64 10.14 -2.90
N ARG A 111 -0.24 9.03 -3.52
CA ARG A 111 1.17 8.79 -3.80
C ARG A 111 1.71 9.82 -4.80
N PRO A 112 3.03 10.07 -4.82
CA PRO A 112 3.61 11.02 -5.75
C PRO A 112 3.28 10.69 -7.22
N ALA A 113 3.08 11.72 -8.02
CA ALA A 113 2.82 11.57 -9.45
C ALA A 113 3.96 10.81 -10.11
N GLY A 114 3.62 9.85 -10.96
CA GLY A 114 4.60 9.02 -11.68
C GLY A 114 5.10 7.81 -10.90
N MET A 115 4.80 7.70 -9.61
CA MET A 115 5.17 6.50 -8.87
C MET A 115 4.25 5.34 -9.25
N GLN A 116 4.82 4.25 -9.73
CA GLN A 116 4.05 3.07 -10.11
C GLN A 116 3.48 2.35 -8.90
N LEU A 117 2.29 1.80 -9.07
CA LEU A 117 1.62 0.93 -8.10
C LEU A 117 1.39 -0.43 -8.72
N PHE A 118 1.82 -1.47 -8.03
CA PHE A 118 1.56 -2.85 -8.41
C PHE A 118 0.67 -3.48 -7.33
N VAL A 119 -0.48 -3.98 -7.73
CA VAL A 119 -1.48 -4.57 -6.82
C VAL A 119 -1.56 -6.06 -7.07
N ASP A 120 -1.38 -6.86 -6.02
CA ASP A 120 -1.59 -8.30 -6.17
C ASP A 120 -3.06 -8.56 -6.52
N ALA A 121 -3.29 -9.38 -7.54
CA ALA A 121 -4.63 -9.71 -8.00
C ALA A 121 -5.52 -10.28 -6.88
N ALA A 122 -4.93 -10.94 -5.88
CA ALA A 122 -5.67 -11.47 -4.74
C ALA A 122 -6.38 -10.38 -3.93
N VAL A 123 -5.85 -9.14 -3.94
CA VAL A 123 -6.51 -8.00 -3.28
C VAL A 123 -7.86 -7.72 -3.92
N MET A 124 -7.96 -7.92 -5.23
CA MET A 124 -9.16 -7.62 -6.00
C MET A 124 -10.31 -8.60 -5.75
N ASP A 125 -10.05 -9.74 -5.11
CA ASP A 125 -11.04 -10.79 -4.87
C ASP A 125 -11.95 -10.50 -3.67
N HIS A 126 -11.66 -9.44 -2.94
CA HIS A 126 -12.42 -9.07 -1.74
C HIS A 126 -13.49 -8.03 -2.06
N GLU A 127 -14.58 -8.06 -1.29
CA GLU A 127 -15.63 -7.05 -1.39
C GLU A 127 -15.12 -5.69 -0.86
N TRP A 128 -14.28 -5.73 0.16
CA TRP A 128 -13.61 -4.56 0.70
C TRP A 128 -12.27 -4.95 1.32
N VAL A 129 -11.36 -4.00 1.33
CA VAL A 129 -10.06 -4.14 2.02
C VAL A 129 -9.79 -2.88 2.82
N ILE A 130 -8.95 -3.02 3.85
CA ILE A 130 -8.48 -1.88 4.62
C ILE A 130 -7.02 -1.63 4.27
N VAL A 131 -6.71 -0.37 3.97
CA VAL A 131 -5.37 0.09 3.64
C VAL A 131 -4.99 1.27 4.54
N GLY A 132 -3.73 1.67 4.53
CA GLY A 132 -3.28 2.86 5.22
C GLY A 132 -3.97 4.12 4.71
N GLY A 133 -3.95 5.15 5.52
CA GLY A 133 -4.56 6.46 5.20
C GLY A 133 -3.56 7.58 5.00
N GLY A 134 -2.27 7.27 4.90
CA GLY A 134 -1.19 8.25 4.76
C GLY A 134 -0.55 8.62 6.09
N THR A 135 -1.33 8.69 7.13
CA THR A 135 -0.89 8.97 8.51
C THR A 135 -1.20 7.76 9.39
N ARG A 136 -0.61 7.71 10.58
CA ARG A 136 -0.83 6.58 11.49
C ARG A 136 -2.18 6.62 12.20
N ASP A 137 -2.90 7.74 12.13
CA ASP A 137 -4.17 7.92 12.83
C ASP A 137 -5.40 7.70 11.96
N MET A 138 -5.22 7.23 10.73
CA MET A 138 -6.33 6.99 9.81
C MET A 138 -6.09 5.73 8.97
N LYS A 139 -7.13 4.92 8.81
CA LYS A 139 -7.18 3.83 7.85
C LYS A 139 -8.32 4.07 6.86
N VAL A 140 -8.25 3.44 5.70
CA VAL A 140 -9.27 3.54 4.66
C VAL A 140 -9.83 2.15 4.38
N LYS A 141 -11.14 2.01 4.49
CA LYS A 141 -11.88 0.83 4.05
C LYS A 141 -12.40 1.13 2.65
N VAL A 142 -12.10 0.30 1.68
CA VAL A 142 -12.39 0.64 0.29
C VAL A 142 -12.73 -0.61 -0.52
N ASP A 143 -13.64 -0.44 -1.50
CA ASP A 143 -13.87 -1.43 -2.55
C ASP A 143 -12.62 -1.49 -3.44
N PRO A 144 -11.99 -2.67 -3.59
CA PRO A 144 -10.73 -2.77 -4.33
C PRO A 144 -10.84 -2.45 -5.83
N GLU A 145 -12.02 -2.37 -6.39
CA GLU A 145 -12.17 -1.94 -7.80
C GLU A 145 -11.52 -0.58 -8.07
N VAL A 146 -11.40 0.27 -7.04
CA VAL A 146 -10.75 1.57 -7.17
C VAL A 146 -9.32 1.46 -7.67
N PHE A 147 -8.61 0.40 -7.30
CA PHE A 147 -7.20 0.25 -7.68
C PHE A 147 -7.02 0.13 -9.19
N ALA A 148 -7.98 -0.46 -9.89
CA ALA A 148 -7.95 -0.54 -11.35
C ALA A 148 -8.16 0.81 -12.03
N ARG A 149 -8.67 1.79 -11.31
CA ARG A 149 -8.94 3.14 -11.84
C ARG A 149 -7.86 4.16 -11.50
N LEU A 150 -6.90 3.79 -10.65
CA LEU A 150 -5.78 4.68 -10.31
C LEU A 150 -4.76 4.72 -11.46
N THR A 151 -4.19 5.91 -11.71
CA THR A 151 -3.15 6.06 -12.73
C THR A 151 -1.88 5.29 -12.33
N ASP A 152 -1.09 4.90 -13.33
CA ASP A 152 0.19 4.21 -13.15
C ASP A 152 0.06 2.96 -12.27
N THR A 153 -1.03 2.21 -12.46
CA THR A 153 -1.34 1.01 -11.65
C THR A 153 -1.44 -0.22 -12.53
N VAL A 154 -0.86 -1.31 -12.07
CA VAL A 154 -0.93 -2.62 -12.72
C VAL A 154 -1.41 -3.64 -11.70
N ILE A 155 -2.43 -4.41 -12.06
CA ILE A 155 -2.91 -5.55 -11.27
C ILE A 155 -2.09 -6.78 -11.69
N VAL A 156 -1.43 -7.43 -10.75
CA VAL A 156 -0.44 -8.48 -11.02
C VAL A 156 -0.86 -9.80 -10.38
N PRO A 157 -1.16 -10.82 -11.18
CA PRO A 157 -1.40 -12.16 -10.61
C PRO A 157 -0.12 -12.74 -10.01
N GLY A 158 -0.23 -13.34 -8.84
CA GLY A 158 0.89 -14.04 -8.20
C GLY A 158 2.00 -13.13 -7.71
N LEU A 159 1.70 -11.88 -7.41
CA LEU A 159 2.70 -10.93 -6.87
C LEU A 159 3.20 -11.34 -5.49
N ALA A 160 2.33 -11.92 -4.70
CA ALA A 160 2.64 -12.39 -3.35
C ALA A 160 2.13 -13.81 -3.15
N SER A 161 2.72 -14.51 -2.20
CA SER A 161 2.33 -15.87 -1.86
C SER A 161 1.82 -15.93 -0.42
N THR A 162 0.90 -16.87 -0.16
CA THR A 162 0.37 -17.09 1.18
C THR A 162 1.49 -17.45 2.14
N ILE A 163 1.47 -16.86 3.32
CA ILE A 163 2.41 -17.21 4.38
C ILE A 163 1.92 -18.50 5.01
N ASP A 164 2.78 -19.53 5.00
CA ASP A 164 2.46 -20.79 5.65
C ASP A 164 2.41 -20.60 7.18
N PRO A 165 1.43 -21.22 7.86
CA PRO A 165 1.30 -21.10 9.30
C PRO A 165 2.46 -21.75 10.06
#